data_a86e558bbc2edb22ce6b328e2e2a5139
#
_entry.id   a86e558bbc2edb22ce6b328e2e2a5139
#
_cell.length_a   1.000
_cell.length_b   1.000
_cell.length_c   1.000
_cell.angle_alpha   90.00
_cell.angle_beta   90.00
_cell.angle_gamma   90.00
#
_symmetry.space_group_name_H-M   'P 1'
#
loop_
_entity.id
_entity.type
_entity.pdbx_description
1 polymer ?
#
loop_
_entity_poly.entity_id
_entity_poly.type
_entity_poly.pdbx_seq_one_letter_code
_entity_poly.pdbx_strand_id
1 'polypeptide(L)'
;MGVFLMQRKGGADDRKTDRLYYTDEWAEIAPQGIYPLLCKCLQEARSCIPPTLWELLHKSWFHDTYVLELICTQSKGKHVVRLTIEKDAAELSKVVLEFSDVSLFQARGNIVDAKACFPLPPNGTPIGQIMDIWVEKSAKLTCCILLENNRSLYMRCDQMKLLR
;
A
#
# COMPACT_ATOMS: atom_id res chain seq x y z
N MET A 1 17.11 -0.77 -17.15
CA MET A 1 16.82 -0.16 -15.84
C MET A 1 16.73 -1.27 -14.80
N GLY A 2 17.42 -1.16 -13.70
CA GLY A 2 17.44 -2.20 -12.67
C GLY A 2 16.42 -1.94 -11.54
N VAL A 3 16.11 -2.99 -10.78
CA VAL A 3 15.37 -2.86 -9.53
C VAL A 3 16.15 -1.96 -8.58
N PHE A 4 15.56 -0.85 -8.18
CA PHE A 4 16.19 0.06 -7.25
C PHE A 4 16.01 -0.48 -5.82
N LEU A 5 17.07 -1.03 -5.26
CA LEU A 5 17.16 -1.30 -3.83
C LEU A 5 17.58 -0.01 -3.13
N MET A 6 16.65 0.65 -2.45
CA MET A 6 17.02 1.77 -1.59
C MET A 6 17.70 1.26 -0.33
N GLN A 7 19.01 1.49 -0.25
CA GLN A 7 19.71 1.35 1.03
C GLN A 7 19.33 2.50 1.95
N ARG A 8 18.57 2.21 2.99
CA ARG A 8 18.51 3.10 4.14
C ARG A 8 19.82 2.98 4.92
N LYS A 9 20.53 4.08 5.10
CA LYS A 9 21.65 4.15 6.04
C LYS A 9 21.12 3.98 7.47
N GLY A 10 21.46 2.88 8.08
CA GLY A 10 21.58 2.72 9.51
C GLY A 10 20.30 2.49 10.31
N GLY A 11 20.09 1.28 10.77
CA GLY A 11 19.16 0.89 11.81
C GLY A 11 18.86 -0.60 11.72
N ALA A 12 18.83 -1.30 12.83
CA ALA A 12 18.60 -2.74 12.90
C ALA A 12 17.18 -3.18 12.49
N ASP A 13 16.36 -2.29 11.96
CA ASP A 13 14.96 -2.49 11.55
C ASP A 13 14.83 -2.43 10.03
N ASP A 14 15.61 -3.22 9.36
CA ASP A 14 15.69 -3.31 7.91
C ASP A 14 14.46 -4.06 7.36
N ARG A 15 13.40 -3.35 7.11
CA ARG A 15 12.17 -3.89 6.52
C ARG A 15 12.42 -4.28 5.08
N LYS A 16 12.14 -5.53 4.77
CA LYS A 16 12.42 -6.11 3.45
C LYS A 16 11.73 -5.35 2.32
N THR A 17 10.49 -4.92 2.55
CA THR A 17 9.68 -4.22 1.55
C THR A 17 9.98 -2.74 1.45
N ASP A 18 10.52 -2.11 2.49
CA ASP A 18 10.91 -0.68 2.45
C ASP A 18 11.99 -0.39 1.42
N ARG A 19 12.68 -1.42 0.95
CA ARG A 19 13.78 -1.32 -0.01
C ARG A 19 13.36 -1.57 -1.45
N LEU A 20 12.15 -2.09 -1.64
CA LEU A 20 11.70 -2.54 -2.94
C LEU A 20 10.84 -1.46 -3.59
N TYR A 21 11.25 -1.07 -4.77
CA TYR A 21 10.51 -0.19 -5.66
C TYR A 21 10.28 -0.90 -6.98
N TYR A 22 9.09 -0.74 -7.50
CA TYR A 22 8.79 -1.24 -8.81
C TYR A 22 9.37 -0.31 -9.87
N THR A 23 9.99 -0.90 -10.85
CA THR A 23 10.43 -0.25 -12.08
C THR A 23 9.59 -0.79 -13.24
N ASP A 24 9.80 -0.28 -14.43
CA ASP A 24 9.15 -0.81 -15.63
C ASP A 24 9.46 -2.32 -15.84
N GLU A 25 10.56 -2.81 -15.25
CA GLU A 25 10.95 -4.22 -15.28
C GLU A 25 10.32 -5.06 -14.16
N TRP A 26 9.54 -4.43 -13.28
CA TRP A 26 8.96 -5.13 -12.14
C TRP A 26 8.13 -6.35 -12.52
N ALA A 27 7.36 -6.25 -13.60
CA ALA A 27 6.52 -7.34 -14.09
C ALA A 27 7.33 -8.59 -14.46
N GLU A 28 8.60 -8.41 -14.89
CA GLU A 28 9.49 -9.50 -15.23
C GLU A 28 10.18 -10.11 -14.01
N ILE A 29 10.51 -9.29 -13.04
CA ILE A 29 11.30 -9.68 -11.86
C ILE A 29 10.40 -10.12 -10.71
N ALA A 30 9.21 -9.53 -10.55
CA ALA A 30 8.33 -9.77 -9.41
C ALA A 30 7.96 -11.25 -9.20
N PRO A 31 7.59 -12.04 -10.23
CA PRO A 31 7.26 -13.45 -10.04
C PRO A 31 8.43 -14.30 -9.55
N GLN A 32 9.66 -13.90 -9.89
CA GLN A 32 10.86 -14.69 -9.63
C GLN A 32 11.57 -14.31 -8.33
N GLY A 33 11.52 -13.05 -7.92
CA GLY A 33 12.27 -12.55 -6.78
C GLY A 33 11.44 -11.78 -5.75
N ILE A 34 10.68 -10.78 -6.19
CA ILE A 34 9.95 -9.88 -5.29
C ILE A 34 8.64 -10.51 -4.81
N TYR A 35 7.89 -11.15 -5.69
CA TYR A 35 6.57 -11.66 -5.39
C TYR A 35 6.55 -12.70 -4.25
N PRO A 36 7.45 -13.71 -4.22
CA PRO A 36 7.55 -14.60 -3.08
C PRO A 36 7.87 -13.90 -1.76
N LEU A 37 8.69 -12.83 -1.80
CA LEU A 37 8.99 -12.04 -0.62
C LEU A 37 7.75 -11.28 -0.12
N LEU A 38 6.96 -10.68 -1.00
CA LEU A 38 5.73 -9.99 -0.64
C LEU A 38 4.69 -10.95 -0.04
N CYS A 39 4.54 -12.14 -0.59
CA CYS A 39 3.68 -13.18 -0.05
C CYS A 39 4.13 -13.61 1.36
N LYS A 40 5.43 -13.74 1.57
CA LYS A 40 5.98 -14.04 2.90
C LYS A 40 5.69 -12.93 3.90
N CYS A 41 5.92 -11.67 3.52
CA CYS A 41 5.61 -10.51 4.37
C CYS A 41 4.13 -10.46 4.76
N LEU A 42 3.23 -10.71 3.81
CA LEU A 42 1.80 -10.78 4.08
C LEU A 42 1.46 -11.92 5.05
N GLN A 43 2.05 -13.09 4.87
CA GLN A 43 1.84 -14.23 5.75
C GLN A 43 2.33 -13.94 7.18
N GLU A 44 3.47 -13.29 7.33
CA GLU A 44 4.00 -12.86 8.63
C GLU A 44 3.10 -11.82 9.31
N ALA A 45 2.40 -11.00 8.55
CA ALA A 45 1.47 -9.99 9.05
C ALA A 45 0.06 -10.53 9.36
N ARG A 46 -0.24 -11.78 9.02
CA ARG A 46 -1.59 -12.37 9.09
C ARG A 46 -2.28 -12.18 10.43
N SER A 47 -1.57 -12.37 11.55
CA SER A 47 -2.13 -12.25 12.90
C SER A 47 -2.49 -10.80 13.29
N CYS A 48 -2.00 -9.82 12.54
CA CYS A 48 -2.19 -8.39 12.80
C CYS A 48 -3.21 -7.75 11.87
N ILE A 49 -3.75 -8.52 10.93
CA ILE A 49 -4.72 -8.07 9.92
C ILE A 49 -6.05 -8.79 10.18
N PRO A 50 -7.20 -8.10 10.15
CA PRO A 50 -8.49 -8.76 10.27
C PRO A 50 -8.66 -9.87 9.23
N PRO A 51 -9.25 -11.03 9.58
CA PRO A 51 -9.34 -12.17 8.68
C PRO A 51 -9.97 -11.86 7.32
N THR A 52 -11.03 -11.06 7.30
CA THR A 52 -11.71 -10.66 6.06
C THR A 52 -10.80 -9.82 5.15
N LEU A 53 -10.03 -8.90 5.72
CA LEU A 53 -9.08 -8.09 4.96
C LEU A 53 -7.91 -8.95 4.47
N TRP A 54 -7.41 -9.85 5.33
CA TRP A 54 -6.33 -10.76 4.95
C TRP A 54 -6.72 -11.65 3.76
N GLU A 55 -7.95 -12.16 3.74
CA GLU A 55 -8.44 -12.95 2.59
C GLU A 55 -8.45 -12.15 1.29
N LEU A 56 -8.89 -10.89 1.32
CA LEU A 56 -8.89 -10.04 0.13
C LEU A 56 -7.47 -9.77 -0.36
N LEU A 57 -6.53 -9.49 0.55
CA LEU A 57 -5.12 -9.30 0.22
C LEU A 57 -4.51 -10.57 -0.34
N HIS A 58 -4.77 -11.71 0.29
CA HIS A 58 -4.23 -13.01 -0.13
C HIS A 58 -4.73 -13.43 -1.52
N LYS A 59 -5.98 -13.13 -1.84
CA LYS A 59 -6.59 -13.43 -3.15
C LYS A 59 -6.31 -12.38 -4.22
N SER A 60 -5.49 -11.38 -3.92
CA SER A 60 -5.22 -10.26 -4.83
C SER A 60 -6.49 -9.52 -5.30
N TRP A 61 -7.50 -9.46 -4.44
CA TRP A 61 -8.80 -8.84 -4.77
C TRP A 61 -8.65 -7.37 -5.17
N PHE A 62 -7.67 -6.68 -4.58
CA PHE A 62 -7.42 -5.26 -4.84
C PHE A 62 -6.74 -4.99 -6.18
N HIS A 63 -6.20 -6.00 -6.85
CA HIS A 63 -5.62 -5.83 -8.18
C HIS A 63 -6.69 -5.35 -9.17
N ASP A 64 -6.36 -4.36 -9.97
CA ASP A 64 -7.26 -3.71 -10.94
C ASP A 64 -8.48 -2.99 -10.34
N THR A 65 -8.46 -2.73 -9.04
CA THR A 65 -9.46 -1.87 -8.41
C THR A 65 -9.02 -0.40 -8.47
N TYR A 66 -9.94 0.51 -8.13
CA TYR A 66 -9.70 1.94 -8.20
C TYR A 66 -9.82 2.57 -6.82
N VAL A 67 -8.85 3.40 -6.45
CA VAL A 67 -8.98 4.31 -5.32
C VAL A 67 -9.80 5.52 -5.76
N LEU A 68 -11.04 5.59 -5.30
CA LEU A 68 -11.97 6.67 -5.63
C LEU A 68 -11.70 7.90 -4.77
N GLU A 69 -11.37 7.70 -3.50
CA GLU A 69 -11.22 8.78 -2.55
C GLU A 69 -10.21 8.40 -1.46
N LEU A 70 -9.44 9.39 -1.05
CA LEU A 70 -8.56 9.31 0.11
C LEU A 70 -8.89 10.44 1.07
N ILE A 71 -9.13 10.10 2.33
CA ILE A 71 -9.43 11.05 3.39
C ILE A 71 -8.41 10.86 4.52
N CYS A 72 -7.70 11.94 4.87
CA CYS A 72 -6.85 12.00 6.04
C CYS A 72 -7.55 12.83 7.11
N THR A 73 -7.74 12.26 8.29
CA THR A 73 -8.34 12.94 9.44
C THR A 73 -7.47 12.79 10.68
N GLN A 74 -7.69 13.68 11.64
CA GLN A 74 -7.09 13.55 12.95
C GLN A 74 -8.21 13.35 13.98
N SER A 75 -8.12 12.30 14.76
CA SER A 75 -9.04 11.99 15.84
C SER A 75 -8.28 11.72 17.12
N LYS A 76 -8.59 12.45 18.19
CA LYS A 76 -7.94 12.32 19.51
C LYS A 76 -6.41 12.36 19.44
N GLY A 77 -5.85 13.26 18.61
CA GLY A 77 -4.40 13.38 18.42
C GLY A 77 -3.76 12.30 17.54
N LYS A 78 -4.57 11.39 16.97
CA LYS A 78 -4.12 10.29 16.13
C LYS A 78 -4.57 10.48 14.69
N HIS A 79 -3.70 10.18 13.75
CA HIS A 79 -4.02 10.28 12.33
C HIS A 79 -4.71 9.01 11.84
N VAL A 80 -5.77 9.21 11.07
CA VAL A 80 -6.52 8.14 10.41
C VAL A 80 -6.57 8.43 8.92
N VAL A 81 -6.25 7.42 8.12
CA VAL A 81 -6.36 7.48 6.66
C VAL A 81 -7.43 6.49 6.21
N ARG A 82 -8.34 6.93 5.36
CA ARG A 82 -9.36 6.09 4.74
C ARG A 82 -9.24 6.14 3.24
N LEU A 83 -9.30 4.98 2.62
CA LEU A 83 -9.35 4.81 1.17
C LEU A 83 -10.67 4.18 0.79
N THR A 84 -11.46 4.86 -0.02
CA THR A 84 -12.62 4.25 -0.68
C THR A 84 -12.14 3.59 -1.97
N ILE A 85 -12.35 2.29 -2.08
CA ILE A 85 -11.89 1.47 -3.19
C ILE A 85 -13.09 0.81 -3.85
N GLU A 86 -13.15 0.88 -5.17
CA GLU A 86 -14.18 0.26 -5.99
C GLU A 86 -13.55 -0.78 -6.92
N LYS A 87 -14.10 -1.97 -6.89
CA LYS A 87 -13.85 -2.96 -7.92
C LYS A 87 -14.80 -2.68 -9.06
N ASP A 88 -14.45 -2.97 -10.25
CA ASP A 88 -15.16 -2.67 -11.49
C ASP A 88 -16.62 -2.15 -11.31
N ALA A 89 -16.97 -1.08 -11.99
CA ALA A 89 -18.31 -0.47 -11.92
C ALA A 89 -19.46 -1.45 -12.18
N ALA A 90 -19.21 -2.53 -12.90
CA ALA A 90 -20.20 -3.59 -13.17
C ALA A 90 -20.54 -4.43 -11.92
N GLU A 91 -19.62 -4.57 -10.98
CA GLU A 91 -19.84 -5.35 -9.75
C GLU A 91 -20.35 -4.49 -8.58
N LEU A 92 -20.33 -3.18 -8.70
CA LEU A 92 -20.75 -2.20 -7.67
C LEU A 92 -20.22 -2.47 -6.27
N SER A 93 -19.09 -3.16 -6.15
CA SER A 93 -18.53 -3.49 -4.85
C SER A 93 -17.54 -2.40 -4.42
N LYS A 94 -17.93 -1.69 -3.37
CA LYS A 94 -17.08 -0.70 -2.70
C LYS A 94 -16.67 -1.20 -1.35
N VAL A 95 -15.43 -0.94 -1.02
CA VAL A 95 -14.90 -1.18 0.33
C VAL A 95 -14.14 0.06 0.80
N VAL A 96 -14.06 0.23 2.10
CA VAL A 96 -13.23 1.28 2.70
C VAL A 96 -12.14 0.62 3.51
N LEU A 97 -10.88 0.90 3.17
CA LEU A 97 -9.74 0.57 4.01
C LEU A 97 -9.47 1.72 4.97
N GLU A 98 -9.46 1.43 6.25
CA GLU A 98 -9.08 2.36 7.30
C GLU A 98 -7.73 1.97 7.90
N PHE A 99 -6.84 2.94 7.98
CA PHE A 99 -5.55 2.86 8.64
C PHE A 99 -5.58 3.75 9.87
N SER A 100 -5.41 3.17 11.05
CA SER A 100 -5.49 3.88 12.34
C SER A 100 -4.10 4.06 12.94
N ASP A 101 -3.93 5.17 13.68
CA ASP A 101 -2.64 5.55 14.28
C ASP A 101 -1.51 5.61 13.24
N VAL A 102 -1.77 6.31 12.15
CA VAL A 102 -0.82 6.48 11.06
C VAL A 102 0.31 7.39 11.52
N SER A 103 1.51 6.83 11.60
CA SER A 103 2.74 7.57 11.98
C SER A 103 3.51 8.08 10.78
N LEU A 104 3.26 7.55 9.60
CA LEU A 104 3.86 7.98 8.34
C LEU A 104 2.87 7.75 7.21
N PHE A 105 2.68 8.78 6.38
CA PHE A 105 1.95 8.70 5.12
C PHE A 105 2.74 9.44 4.05
N GLN A 106 2.95 8.80 2.91
CA GLN A 106 3.64 9.38 1.76
C GLN A 106 2.93 8.99 0.46
N ALA A 107 2.63 9.98 -0.36
CA ALA A 107 2.21 9.79 -1.74
C ALA A 107 3.46 9.97 -2.63
N ARG A 108 3.94 8.89 -3.23
CA ARG A 108 5.17 8.85 -4.01
C ARG A 108 4.82 8.82 -5.49
N GLY A 109 5.22 9.87 -6.23
CA GLY A 109 4.87 10.07 -7.63
C GLY A 109 5.72 9.28 -8.61
N ASN A 110 6.94 8.92 -8.25
CA ASN A 110 7.81 8.08 -9.06
C ASN A 110 8.57 7.10 -8.15
N ILE A 111 8.50 5.84 -8.48
CA ILE A 111 9.16 4.79 -7.70
C ILE A 111 10.68 4.86 -7.81
N VAL A 112 11.20 5.34 -8.94
CA VAL A 112 12.65 5.50 -9.16
C VAL A 112 13.20 6.65 -8.33
N ASP A 113 12.42 7.71 -8.11
CA ASP A 113 12.77 8.82 -7.22
C ASP A 113 11.93 8.77 -5.94
N ALA A 114 12.47 8.13 -4.93
CA ALA A 114 11.78 7.98 -3.65
C ALA A 114 11.50 9.29 -2.91
N LYS A 115 12.07 10.40 -3.34
CA LYS A 115 11.81 11.74 -2.80
C LYS A 115 10.70 12.46 -3.56
N ALA A 116 10.38 11.99 -4.77
CA ALA A 116 9.30 12.59 -5.55
C ALA A 116 7.97 12.32 -4.85
N CYS A 117 7.24 13.37 -4.56
CA CYS A 117 5.88 13.32 -4.05
C CYS A 117 4.93 13.84 -5.12
N PHE A 118 3.74 13.26 -5.18
CA PHE A 118 2.68 13.84 -5.99
C PHE A 118 1.63 14.49 -5.10
N PRO A 119 1.01 15.60 -5.52
CA PRO A 119 -0.09 16.18 -4.78
C PRO A 119 -1.31 15.25 -4.87
N LEU A 120 -1.97 15.05 -3.72
CA LEU A 120 -3.25 14.35 -3.72
C LEU A 120 -4.29 15.22 -4.42
N PRO A 121 -5.15 14.62 -5.25
CA PRO A 121 -6.24 15.35 -5.89
C PRO A 121 -7.25 15.81 -4.84
N PRO A 122 -8.09 16.81 -5.15
CA PRO A 122 -9.20 17.22 -4.31
C PRO A 122 -10.12 16.06 -3.96
N ASN A 123 -10.80 16.14 -2.81
CA ASN A 123 -11.78 15.14 -2.40
C ASN A 123 -12.79 14.85 -3.51
N GLY A 124 -13.13 13.56 -3.68
CA GLY A 124 -14.04 13.09 -4.73
C GLY A 124 -13.40 12.87 -6.09
N THR A 125 -12.11 13.14 -6.25
CA THR A 125 -11.39 12.85 -7.49
C THR A 125 -10.74 11.47 -7.38
N PRO A 126 -10.89 10.57 -8.36
CA PRO A 126 -10.20 9.29 -8.38
C PRO A 126 -8.69 9.46 -8.33
N ILE A 127 -8.03 8.69 -7.48
CA ILE A 127 -6.57 8.75 -7.30
C ILE A 127 -5.86 7.88 -8.34
N GLY A 128 -6.40 6.71 -8.63
CA GLY A 128 -5.84 5.84 -9.64
C GLY A 128 -6.18 4.37 -9.42
N GLN A 129 -5.78 3.56 -10.39
CA GLN A 129 -5.93 2.12 -10.35
C GLN A 129 -4.85 1.50 -9.46
N ILE A 130 -5.27 0.54 -8.64
CA ILE A 130 -4.36 -0.25 -7.81
C ILE A 130 -3.78 -1.39 -8.66
N MET A 131 -2.46 -1.43 -8.72
CA MET A 131 -1.72 -2.51 -9.37
C MET A 131 -1.39 -3.61 -8.39
N ASP A 132 -1.06 -3.26 -7.15
CA ASP A 132 -0.80 -4.22 -6.09
C ASP A 132 -0.83 -3.58 -4.71
N ILE A 133 -1.03 -4.38 -3.67
CA ILE A 133 -0.89 -3.96 -2.27
C ILE A 133 -0.02 -4.99 -1.56
N TRP A 134 0.97 -4.53 -0.81
CA TRP A 134 1.66 -5.40 0.12
C TRP A 134 1.70 -4.82 1.53
N VAL A 135 1.77 -5.72 2.48
CA VAL A 135 1.79 -5.40 3.90
C VAL A 135 2.95 -6.11 4.54
N GLU A 136 3.67 -5.40 5.39
CA GLU A 136 4.77 -5.93 6.18
C GLU A 136 4.53 -5.65 7.65
N LYS A 137 4.84 -6.62 8.50
CA LYS A 137 4.81 -6.48 9.95
C LYS A 137 6.21 -6.32 10.50
N SER A 138 6.40 -5.26 11.28
CA SER A 138 7.53 -5.08 12.17
C SER A 138 7.00 -4.56 13.51
N ALA A 139 7.58 -3.52 14.10
CA ALA A 139 6.98 -2.85 15.26
C ALA A 139 5.59 -2.28 14.95
N LYS A 140 5.38 -1.80 13.70
CA LYS A 140 4.09 -1.35 13.17
C LYS A 140 3.79 -2.07 11.87
N LEU A 141 2.55 -1.96 11.40
CA LEU A 141 2.20 -2.38 10.05
C LEU A 141 2.69 -1.33 9.04
N THR A 142 3.34 -1.80 8.00
CA THR A 142 3.70 -1.00 6.82
C THR A 142 2.87 -1.48 5.65
N CYS A 143 2.16 -0.58 5.02
CA CYS A 143 1.36 -0.86 3.82
C CYS A 143 1.88 -0.02 2.66
N CYS A 144 2.09 -0.65 1.54
CA CYS A 144 2.38 0.03 0.27
C CYS A 144 1.33 -0.34 -0.75
N ILE A 145 0.67 0.67 -1.32
CA ILE A 145 -0.29 0.53 -2.39
C ILE A 145 0.35 1.06 -3.65
N LEU A 146 0.66 0.15 -4.57
CA LEU A 146 1.18 0.50 -5.87
C LEU A 146 0.03 0.92 -6.77
N LEU A 147 0.12 2.10 -7.34
CA LEU A 147 -0.83 2.64 -8.30
C LEU A 147 -0.24 2.58 -9.72
N GLU A 148 -1.12 2.75 -10.70
CA GLU A 148 -0.70 2.96 -12.09
C GLU A 148 0.29 4.13 -12.23
N ASN A 149 1.03 4.17 -13.33
CA ASN A 149 2.01 5.23 -13.64
C ASN A 149 3.13 5.38 -12.58
N ASN A 150 3.55 4.28 -11.97
CA ASN A 150 4.63 4.26 -10.99
C ASN A 150 4.42 5.18 -9.78
N ARG A 151 3.17 5.40 -9.39
CA ARG A 151 2.80 6.09 -8.16
C ARG A 151 2.56 5.08 -7.04
N SER A 152 2.73 5.50 -5.83
CA SER A 152 2.43 4.65 -4.67
C SER A 152 1.95 5.46 -3.46
N LEU A 153 1.13 4.83 -2.65
CA LEU A 153 0.77 5.29 -1.31
C LEU A 153 1.49 4.41 -0.30
N TYR A 154 2.24 5.02 0.58
CA TYR A 154 3.04 4.33 1.59
C TYR A 154 2.63 4.78 2.97
N MET A 155 2.28 3.84 3.85
CA MET A 155 1.77 4.14 5.18
C MET A 155 2.38 3.24 6.23
N ARG A 156 2.61 3.81 7.41
CA ARG A 156 2.86 3.08 8.67
C ARG A 156 1.73 3.35 9.64
N CYS A 157 1.17 2.30 10.18
CA CYS A 157 0.04 2.40 11.09
C CYS A 157 0.07 1.31 12.16
N ASP A 158 -0.73 1.45 13.18
CA ASP A 158 -0.90 0.41 14.20
C ASP A 158 -1.93 -0.63 13.77
N GLN A 159 -2.96 -0.22 13.04
CA GLN A 159 -4.06 -1.09 12.64
C GLN A 159 -4.55 -0.78 11.23
N MET A 160 -4.98 -1.84 10.55
CA MET A 160 -5.73 -1.78 9.30
C MET A 160 -7.10 -2.43 9.51
N LYS A 161 -8.14 -1.86 8.92
CA LYS A 161 -9.51 -2.39 8.98
C LYS A 161 -10.20 -2.28 7.63
N LEU A 162 -11.11 -3.20 7.40
CA LEU A 162 -12.05 -3.14 6.29
C LEU A 162 -13.39 -2.66 6.84
N LEU A 163 -13.86 -1.51 6.37
CA LEU A 163 -15.19 -0.98 6.64
C LEU A 163 -16.08 -1.27 5.43
N ARG A 164 -17.30 -1.70 5.68
CA ARG A 164 -18.30 -1.97 4.64
C ARG A 164 -19.35 -0.87 4.62
#